data_229ea9d5506764ff18dc290dd4632645
#
_entry.id   229ea9d5506764ff18dc290dd4632645
#
_cell.length_a   1.000
_cell.length_b   1.000
_cell.length_c   1.000
_cell.angle_alpha   90.00
_cell.angle_beta   90.00
_cell.angle_gamma   90.00
#
_symmetry.space_group_name_H-M   'P 1'
#
loop_
_entity.id
_entity.type
_entity.pdbx_description
1 polymer ?
#
loop_
_entity_poly.entity_id
_entity_poly.type
_entity_poly.pdbx_seq_one_letter_code
_entity_poly.pdbx_strand_id
1 'polypeptide(L)'
;MFLVDTSLPGFSVSRKLEKSGLRMSDTALLYMDDVRLPADALLGVEGEGFKQVMWELQGERLGVSIFGVAGARAVLEEAVRHARDREAFGQPIAEFQAVSHRLADAATELEAVQALVYECCDLWNRGVYATEEVAMAKLAVGQLTNRVADVAVQTMGGAGLVEGSLISREWLGMRIGRIGGGSDEVQRQILARIMGMT
;
A
#
# COMPACT_ATOMS: atom_id res chain seq x y z
N MET A 1 -18.79 8.19 -15.17
CA MET A 1 -17.67 9.11 -14.80
C MET A 1 -17.50 10.15 -15.89
N PHE A 2 -16.69 11.19 -15.68
CA PHE A 2 -16.43 12.23 -16.67
C PHE A 2 -14.94 12.47 -16.81
N LEU A 3 -14.48 12.73 -18.02
CA LEU A 3 -13.15 13.25 -18.28
C LEU A 3 -13.21 14.78 -18.16
N VAL A 4 -12.47 15.33 -17.21
CA VAL A 4 -12.47 16.77 -16.94
C VAL A 4 -11.15 17.38 -17.40
N ASP A 5 -11.19 18.31 -18.34
CA ASP A 5 -10.03 19.12 -18.67
C ASP A 5 -9.80 20.15 -17.53
N THR A 6 -8.64 20.07 -16.90
CA THR A 6 -8.29 20.92 -15.76
C THR A 6 -8.03 22.39 -16.13
N SER A 7 -7.98 22.73 -17.43
CA SER A 7 -7.91 24.11 -17.92
C SER A 7 -9.26 24.82 -18.01
N LEU A 8 -10.37 24.11 -17.81
CA LEU A 8 -11.71 24.68 -17.92
C LEU A 8 -11.97 25.75 -16.86
N PRO A 9 -12.73 26.80 -17.20
CA PRO A 9 -13.17 27.78 -16.23
C PRO A 9 -13.93 27.14 -15.07
N GLY A 10 -13.65 27.58 -13.85
CA GLY A 10 -14.25 27.03 -12.64
C GLY A 10 -13.50 25.85 -12.03
N PHE A 11 -12.54 25.23 -12.74
CA PHE A 11 -11.65 24.23 -12.15
C PHE A 11 -10.44 24.92 -11.50
N SER A 12 -10.13 24.54 -10.26
CA SER A 12 -8.94 25.01 -9.58
C SER A 12 -8.36 23.98 -8.63
N VAL A 13 -7.06 24.08 -8.40
CA VAL A 13 -6.27 23.19 -7.55
C VAL A 13 -5.72 24.00 -6.38
N SER A 14 -5.88 23.50 -5.15
CA SER A 14 -5.24 24.10 -3.97
C SER A 14 -3.71 24.02 -4.03
N ARG A 15 -3.04 24.62 -3.05
CA ARG A 15 -1.62 24.32 -2.82
C ARG A 15 -1.43 22.82 -2.58
N LYS A 16 -0.25 22.30 -2.94
CA LYS A 16 0.19 20.95 -2.59
C LYS A 16 0.12 20.74 -1.08
N LEU A 17 -0.46 19.62 -0.67
CA LEU A 17 -0.52 19.23 0.74
C LEU A 17 0.80 18.62 1.17
N GLU A 18 1.36 19.09 2.28
CA GLU A 18 2.53 18.50 2.91
C GLU A 18 2.09 17.22 3.66
N LYS A 19 2.75 16.09 3.36
CA LYS A 19 2.42 14.78 3.93
C LYS A 19 3.58 14.23 4.76
N SER A 20 3.26 13.45 5.77
CA SER A 20 4.27 12.77 6.60
C SER A 20 5.02 11.66 5.85
N GLY A 21 4.43 11.08 4.82
CA GLY A 21 5.03 10.08 3.93
C GLY A 21 4.64 10.33 2.47
N LEU A 22 5.23 9.59 1.53
CA LEU A 22 4.97 9.70 0.09
C LEU A 22 5.07 11.15 -0.44
N ARG A 23 6.10 11.88 -0.01
CA ARG A 23 6.28 13.29 -0.37
C ARG A 23 6.51 13.51 -1.87
N MET A 24 6.94 12.46 -2.59
CA MET A 24 7.12 12.50 -4.06
C MET A 24 5.79 12.52 -4.82
N SER A 25 4.71 12.01 -4.23
CA SER A 25 3.37 12.04 -4.82
C SER A 25 2.68 13.34 -4.50
N ASP A 26 2.19 14.04 -5.52
CA ASP A 26 1.41 15.25 -5.33
C ASP A 26 -0.01 14.93 -4.82
N THR A 27 -0.45 15.72 -3.87
CA THR A 27 -1.79 15.64 -3.31
C THR A 27 -2.30 17.05 -3.07
N ALA A 28 -3.51 17.34 -3.54
CA ALA A 28 -4.13 18.66 -3.42
C ALA A 28 -5.64 18.53 -3.32
N LEU A 29 -6.31 19.58 -2.90
CA LEU A 29 -7.76 19.70 -3.02
C LEU A 29 -8.10 20.23 -4.41
N LEU A 30 -9.13 19.64 -5.02
CA LEU A 30 -9.67 20.06 -6.30
C LEU A 30 -11.01 20.76 -6.05
N TYR A 31 -11.20 21.89 -6.69
CA TYR A 31 -12.44 22.66 -6.64
C TYR A 31 -13.05 22.74 -8.02
N MET A 32 -14.35 22.54 -8.10
CA MET A 32 -15.14 22.64 -9.32
C MET A 32 -16.34 23.52 -9.04
N ASP A 33 -16.27 24.75 -9.54
CA ASP A 33 -17.32 25.76 -9.38
C ASP A 33 -17.96 26.06 -10.74
N ASP A 34 -19.17 25.58 -10.94
CA ASP A 34 -19.93 25.68 -12.20
C ASP A 34 -19.13 25.23 -13.45
N VAL A 35 -18.28 24.21 -13.31
CA VAL A 35 -17.52 23.64 -14.43
C VAL A 35 -18.48 22.96 -15.40
N ARG A 36 -18.49 23.41 -16.66
CA ARG A 36 -19.35 22.86 -17.72
C ARG A 36 -18.57 21.94 -18.64
N LEU A 37 -19.07 20.75 -18.80
CA LEU A 37 -18.46 19.73 -19.63
C LEU A 37 -19.30 19.51 -20.90
N PRO A 38 -18.67 19.23 -22.04
CA PRO A 38 -19.41 18.78 -23.23
C PRO A 38 -20.01 17.39 -23.00
N ALA A 39 -21.04 17.04 -23.75
CA ALA A 39 -21.74 15.76 -23.56
C ALA A 39 -20.86 14.52 -23.79
N ASP A 40 -19.86 14.63 -24.67
CA ASP A 40 -18.89 13.58 -24.98
C ASP A 40 -17.78 13.40 -23.92
N ALA A 41 -17.73 14.26 -22.90
CA ALA A 41 -16.88 14.06 -21.73
C ALA A 41 -17.37 12.91 -20.82
N LEU A 42 -18.59 12.40 -21.02
CA LEU A 42 -19.12 11.26 -20.29
C LEU A 42 -18.37 9.98 -20.71
N LEU A 43 -17.77 9.29 -19.74
CA LEU A 43 -17.14 8.00 -19.93
C LEU A 43 -18.13 6.86 -19.65
N GLY A 44 -18.42 6.07 -20.68
CA GLY A 44 -19.34 4.95 -20.60
C GLY A 44 -20.81 5.35 -20.53
N VAL A 45 -21.59 4.66 -19.72
CA VAL A 45 -23.05 4.85 -19.61
C VAL A 45 -23.40 5.71 -18.43
N GLU A 46 -24.36 6.61 -18.58
CA GLU A 46 -24.89 7.41 -17.50
C GLU A 46 -25.46 6.51 -16.38
N GLY A 47 -25.15 6.86 -15.12
CA GLY A 47 -25.54 6.06 -13.95
C GLY A 47 -24.58 4.90 -13.60
N GLU A 48 -23.70 4.49 -14.51
CA GLU A 48 -22.78 3.32 -14.32
C GLU A 48 -21.39 3.69 -13.73
N GLY A 49 -21.17 4.97 -13.40
CA GLY A 49 -19.85 5.45 -12.94
C GLY A 49 -19.30 4.70 -11.73
N PHE A 50 -20.16 4.30 -10.77
CA PHE A 50 -19.72 3.54 -9.60
C PHE A 50 -19.18 2.14 -9.97
N LYS A 51 -19.77 1.48 -10.97
CA LYS A 51 -19.26 0.18 -11.46
C LYS A 51 -17.88 0.33 -12.09
N GLN A 52 -17.64 1.43 -12.82
CA GLN A 52 -16.33 1.73 -13.40
C GLN A 52 -15.27 1.93 -12.31
N VAL A 53 -15.61 2.67 -11.24
CA VAL A 53 -14.72 2.86 -10.07
C VAL A 53 -14.42 1.53 -9.39
N MET A 54 -15.42 0.65 -9.22
CA MET A 54 -15.20 -0.66 -8.60
C MET A 54 -14.28 -1.55 -9.43
N TRP A 55 -14.40 -1.50 -10.76
CA TRP A 55 -13.53 -2.23 -11.67
C TRP A 55 -12.09 -1.73 -11.59
N GLU A 56 -11.89 -0.42 -11.60
CA GLU A 56 -10.57 0.22 -11.50
C GLU A 56 -9.91 -0.09 -10.14
N LEU A 57 -10.66 0.07 -9.03
CA LEU A 57 -10.17 -0.23 -7.69
C LEU A 57 -9.71 -1.69 -7.50
N GLN A 58 -10.23 -2.62 -8.29
CA GLN A 58 -9.75 -4.01 -8.25
C GLN A 58 -8.30 -4.12 -8.71
N GLY A 59 -7.97 -3.47 -9.84
CA GLY A 59 -6.60 -3.38 -10.36
C GLY A 59 -5.66 -2.59 -9.43
N GLU A 60 -6.14 -1.47 -8.89
CA GLU A 60 -5.39 -0.65 -7.92
C GLU A 60 -5.03 -1.46 -6.67
N ARG A 61 -5.98 -2.20 -6.08
CA ARG A 61 -5.73 -3.04 -4.89
C ARG A 61 -4.67 -4.09 -5.15
N LEU A 62 -4.72 -4.75 -6.30
CA LEU A 62 -3.69 -5.71 -6.70
C LEU A 62 -2.34 -5.03 -6.90
N GLY A 63 -2.29 -3.89 -7.60
CA GLY A 63 -1.08 -3.09 -7.78
C GLY A 63 -0.44 -2.67 -6.45
N VAL A 64 -1.24 -2.11 -5.53
CA VAL A 64 -0.78 -1.73 -4.18
C VAL A 64 -0.24 -2.96 -3.42
N SER A 65 -0.84 -4.14 -3.61
CA SER A 65 -0.38 -5.38 -2.97
C SER A 65 0.98 -5.83 -3.51
N ILE A 66 1.18 -5.77 -4.83
CA ILE A 66 2.46 -6.10 -5.48
C ILE A 66 3.57 -5.16 -4.98
N PHE A 67 3.34 -3.85 -5.03
CA PHE A 67 4.32 -2.86 -4.55
C PHE A 67 4.60 -2.99 -3.05
N GLY A 68 3.56 -3.30 -2.26
CA GLY A 68 3.70 -3.49 -0.82
C GLY A 68 4.61 -4.67 -0.47
N VAL A 69 4.43 -5.82 -1.10
CA VAL A 69 5.30 -7.00 -0.90
C VAL A 69 6.75 -6.70 -1.32
N ALA A 70 6.96 -6.06 -2.48
CA ALA A 70 8.29 -5.71 -2.95
C ALA A 70 8.99 -4.71 -2.00
N GLY A 71 8.26 -3.70 -1.52
CA GLY A 71 8.77 -2.74 -0.55
C GLY A 71 9.09 -3.37 0.81
N ALA A 72 8.22 -4.26 1.31
CA ALA A 72 8.47 -4.98 2.56
C ALA A 72 9.72 -5.86 2.45
N ARG A 73 9.94 -6.52 1.31
CA ARG A 73 11.15 -7.31 1.06
C ARG A 73 12.41 -6.44 1.12
N ALA A 74 12.44 -5.32 0.42
CA ALA A 74 13.59 -4.42 0.42
C ALA A 74 13.91 -3.87 1.83
N VAL A 75 12.88 -3.52 2.60
CA VAL A 75 13.03 -3.04 3.98
C VAL A 75 13.56 -4.15 4.90
N LEU A 76 13.05 -5.38 4.77
CA LEU A 76 13.49 -6.52 5.56
C LEU A 76 14.94 -6.89 5.26
N GLU A 77 15.33 -6.93 3.99
CA GLU A 77 16.70 -7.21 3.55
C GLU A 77 17.69 -6.19 4.12
N GLU A 78 17.33 -4.90 4.12
CA GLU A 78 18.14 -3.83 4.72
C GLU A 78 18.29 -4.03 6.23
N ALA A 79 17.20 -4.37 6.94
CA ALA A 79 17.24 -4.63 8.36
C ALA A 79 18.11 -5.87 8.70
N VAL A 80 18.01 -6.94 7.91
CA VAL A 80 18.85 -8.15 8.07
C VAL A 80 20.33 -7.84 7.83
N ARG A 81 20.64 -7.05 6.79
CA ARG A 81 22.01 -6.61 6.52
C ARG A 81 22.56 -5.82 7.70
N HIS A 82 21.81 -4.82 8.16
CA HIS A 82 22.21 -4.02 9.33
C HIS A 82 22.44 -4.90 10.58
N ALA A 83 21.58 -5.87 10.82
CA ALA A 83 21.71 -6.75 11.99
C ALA A 83 22.99 -7.62 11.94
N ARG A 84 23.44 -7.99 10.74
CA ARG A 84 24.70 -8.75 10.55
C ARG A 84 25.93 -7.87 10.69
N ASP A 85 25.85 -6.61 10.26
CA ASP A 85 27.00 -5.70 10.22
C ASP A 85 27.19 -4.94 11.55
N ARG A 86 26.11 -4.71 12.29
CA ARG A 86 26.12 -3.95 13.52
C ARG A 86 26.53 -4.81 14.71
N GLU A 87 27.61 -4.47 15.38
CA GLU A 87 28.07 -5.12 16.62
C GLU A 87 27.59 -4.36 17.87
N ALA A 88 27.22 -5.15 18.86
CA ALA A 88 26.96 -4.70 20.23
C ALA A 88 27.28 -5.84 21.21
N PHE A 89 27.80 -5.49 22.37
CA PHE A 89 28.20 -6.47 23.41
C PHE A 89 29.16 -7.55 22.92
N GLY A 90 30.02 -7.20 21.93
CA GLY A 90 31.10 -8.06 21.44
C GLY A 90 30.71 -9.04 20.32
N GLN A 91 29.49 -8.89 19.73
CA GLN A 91 29.02 -9.74 18.63
C GLN A 91 28.04 -9.00 17.73
N PRO A 92 27.80 -9.47 16.47
CA PRO A 92 26.73 -8.96 15.62
C PRO A 92 25.36 -9.01 16.33
N ILE A 93 24.54 -7.99 16.16
CA ILE A 93 23.22 -7.98 16.82
C ILE A 93 22.28 -9.08 16.26
N ALA A 94 22.55 -9.62 15.09
CA ALA A 94 21.85 -10.77 14.53
C ALA A 94 21.98 -12.04 15.40
N GLU A 95 23.00 -12.16 16.22
CA GLU A 95 23.21 -13.32 17.10
C GLU A 95 22.33 -13.31 18.36
N PHE A 96 21.71 -12.16 18.65
CA PHE A 96 20.71 -12.08 19.74
C PHE A 96 19.36 -12.60 19.25
N GLN A 97 18.82 -13.63 19.91
CA GLN A 97 17.52 -14.22 19.54
C GLN A 97 16.38 -13.18 19.55
N ALA A 98 16.42 -12.18 20.42
CA ALA A 98 15.47 -11.08 20.45
C ALA A 98 15.44 -10.25 19.16
N VAL A 99 16.52 -10.28 18.37
CA VAL A 99 16.61 -9.62 17.04
C VAL A 99 16.32 -10.63 15.95
N SER A 100 17.06 -11.75 15.91
CA SER A 100 16.95 -12.73 14.85
C SER A 100 15.56 -13.36 14.71
N HIS A 101 14.87 -13.64 15.82
CA HIS A 101 13.53 -14.23 15.79
C HIS A 101 12.50 -13.27 15.20
N ARG A 102 12.55 -11.97 15.54
CA ARG A 102 11.65 -10.96 14.93
C ARG A 102 11.83 -10.83 13.42
N LEU A 103 13.08 -10.90 12.95
CA LEU A 103 13.38 -10.87 11.52
C LEU A 103 12.92 -12.15 10.83
N ALA A 104 13.06 -13.31 11.48
CA ALA A 104 12.58 -14.59 10.96
C ALA A 104 11.04 -14.63 10.88
N ASP A 105 10.34 -14.13 11.89
CA ASP A 105 8.88 -14.01 11.89
C ASP A 105 8.41 -13.11 10.74
N ALA A 106 9.03 -11.94 10.58
CA ALA A 106 8.74 -11.01 9.48
C ALA A 106 8.99 -11.63 8.10
N ALA A 107 10.08 -12.39 7.95
CA ALA A 107 10.39 -13.10 6.71
C ALA A 107 9.34 -14.19 6.41
N THR A 108 8.94 -14.96 7.40
CA THR A 108 7.94 -16.01 7.25
C THR A 108 6.59 -15.45 6.80
N GLU A 109 6.16 -14.36 7.45
CA GLU A 109 4.92 -13.69 7.09
C GLU A 109 4.98 -13.08 5.68
N LEU A 110 6.13 -12.49 5.31
CA LEU A 110 6.34 -11.94 3.97
C LEU A 110 6.17 -13.01 2.89
N GLU A 111 6.77 -14.19 3.06
CA GLU A 111 6.63 -15.28 2.09
C GLU A 111 5.19 -15.77 1.98
N ALA A 112 4.48 -15.92 3.09
CA ALA A 112 3.08 -16.33 3.09
C ALA A 112 2.17 -15.32 2.35
N VAL A 113 2.35 -14.02 2.64
CA VAL A 113 1.56 -12.96 2.00
C VAL A 113 1.93 -12.79 0.52
N GLN A 114 3.21 -12.95 0.17
CA GLN A 114 3.65 -12.93 -1.21
C GLN A 114 3.02 -14.05 -2.04
N ALA A 115 2.92 -15.26 -1.49
CA ALA A 115 2.25 -16.38 -2.17
C ALA A 115 0.79 -16.05 -2.50
N LEU A 116 0.07 -15.41 -1.57
CA LEU A 116 -1.31 -14.94 -1.80
C LEU A 116 -1.37 -13.87 -2.90
N VAL A 117 -0.42 -12.93 -2.94
CA VAL A 117 -0.35 -11.91 -4.00
C VAL A 117 -0.08 -12.54 -5.37
N TYR A 118 0.80 -13.54 -5.44
CA TYR A 118 1.06 -14.26 -6.69
C TYR A 118 -0.16 -15.03 -7.18
N GLU A 119 -0.93 -15.65 -6.30
CA GLU A 119 -2.22 -16.26 -6.65
C GLU A 119 -3.18 -15.23 -7.27
N CYS A 120 -3.28 -14.05 -6.66
CA CYS A 120 -4.09 -12.96 -7.23
C CYS A 120 -3.60 -12.50 -8.61
N CYS A 121 -2.28 -12.46 -8.84
CA CYS A 121 -1.71 -12.13 -10.13
C CYS A 121 -2.05 -13.20 -11.19
N ASP A 122 -2.01 -14.49 -10.82
CA ASP A 122 -2.39 -15.58 -11.73
C ASP A 122 -3.87 -15.51 -12.10
N LEU A 123 -4.75 -15.29 -11.12
CA LEU A 123 -6.17 -15.09 -11.36
C LEU A 123 -6.43 -13.91 -12.30
N TRP A 124 -5.75 -12.79 -12.06
CA TRP A 124 -5.84 -11.61 -12.95
C TRP A 124 -5.41 -11.93 -14.39
N ASN A 125 -4.27 -12.61 -14.56
CA ASN A 125 -3.75 -12.99 -15.87
C ASN A 125 -4.69 -13.95 -16.62
N ARG A 126 -5.46 -14.74 -15.89
CA ARG A 126 -6.50 -15.62 -16.45
C ARG A 126 -7.83 -14.91 -16.69
N GLY A 127 -7.92 -13.61 -16.45
CA GLY A 127 -9.14 -12.81 -16.63
C GLY A 127 -10.22 -13.05 -15.58
N VAL A 128 -9.85 -13.61 -14.42
CA VAL A 128 -10.78 -13.85 -13.30
C VAL A 128 -10.92 -12.58 -12.47
N TYR A 129 -12.14 -12.12 -12.24
CA TYR A 129 -12.42 -10.99 -11.35
C TYR A 129 -12.47 -11.45 -9.89
N ALA A 130 -11.30 -11.63 -9.28
CA ALA A 130 -11.07 -12.26 -7.97
C ALA A 130 -11.22 -11.25 -6.83
N THR A 131 -12.45 -10.83 -6.51
CA THR A 131 -12.70 -9.79 -5.48
C THR A 131 -12.30 -10.25 -4.09
N GLU A 132 -12.56 -11.51 -3.75
CA GLU A 132 -12.27 -12.08 -2.44
C GLU A 132 -10.77 -12.14 -2.20
N GLU A 133 -10.04 -12.76 -3.11
CA GLU A 133 -8.59 -12.98 -3.01
C GLU A 133 -7.83 -11.65 -3.00
N VAL A 134 -8.22 -10.71 -3.86
CA VAL A 134 -7.61 -9.38 -3.91
C VAL A 134 -7.90 -8.56 -2.65
N ALA A 135 -9.11 -8.69 -2.07
CA ALA A 135 -9.41 -8.04 -0.79
C ALA A 135 -8.60 -8.64 0.36
N MET A 136 -8.44 -9.98 0.39
CA MET A 136 -7.56 -10.67 1.35
C MET A 136 -6.11 -10.24 1.19
N ALA A 137 -5.59 -10.24 -0.02
CA ALA A 137 -4.21 -9.85 -0.32
C ALA A 137 -3.95 -8.39 0.11
N LYS A 138 -4.83 -7.47 -0.25
CA LYS A 138 -4.71 -6.05 0.10
C LYS A 138 -4.74 -5.82 1.61
N LEU A 139 -5.61 -6.51 2.34
CA LEU A 139 -5.67 -6.45 3.80
C LEU A 139 -4.39 -6.99 4.44
N ALA A 140 -3.95 -8.18 4.02
CA ALA A 140 -2.75 -8.82 4.53
C ALA A 140 -1.49 -7.99 4.27
N VAL A 141 -1.32 -7.51 3.03
CA VAL A 141 -0.16 -6.67 2.64
C VAL A 141 -0.13 -5.36 3.42
N GLY A 142 -1.27 -4.68 3.59
CA GLY A 142 -1.33 -3.44 4.36
C GLY A 142 -0.85 -3.63 5.81
N GLN A 143 -1.19 -4.76 6.43
CA GLN A 143 -0.74 -5.09 7.79
C GLN A 143 0.73 -5.53 7.82
N LEU A 144 1.14 -6.40 6.90
CA LEU A 144 2.52 -6.88 6.77
C LEU A 144 3.50 -5.72 6.63
N THR A 145 3.27 -4.83 5.67
CA THR A 145 4.20 -3.72 5.37
C THR A 145 4.45 -2.84 6.60
N ASN A 146 3.42 -2.55 7.38
CA ASN A 146 3.56 -1.76 8.60
C ASN A 146 4.35 -2.52 9.68
N ARG A 147 4.13 -3.84 9.86
CA ARG A 147 4.90 -4.65 10.81
C ARG A 147 6.35 -4.78 10.42
N VAL A 148 6.62 -5.08 9.14
CA VAL A 148 8.00 -5.20 8.63
C VAL A 148 8.75 -3.88 8.79
N ALA A 149 8.12 -2.76 8.47
CA ALA A 149 8.74 -1.45 8.64
C ALA A 149 9.04 -1.13 10.11
N ASP A 150 8.14 -1.47 11.02
CA ASP A 150 8.34 -1.28 12.48
C ASP A 150 9.46 -2.18 13.02
N VAL A 151 9.50 -3.45 12.61
CA VAL A 151 10.60 -4.38 12.95
C VAL A 151 11.93 -3.85 12.44
N ALA A 152 11.97 -3.30 11.22
CA ALA A 152 13.19 -2.75 10.65
C ALA A 152 13.68 -1.51 11.41
N VAL A 153 12.80 -0.56 11.72
CA VAL A 153 13.15 0.62 12.54
C VAL A 153 13.67 0.17 13.90
N GLN A 154 12.99 -0.76 14.56
CA GLN A 154 13.40 -1.27 15.87
C GLN A 154 14.76 -1.99 15.81
N THR A 155 15.03 -2.74 14.73
CA THR A 155 16.33 -3.42 14.52
C THR A 155 17.46 -2.42 14.31
N MET A 156 17.21 -1.35 13.55
CA MET A 156 18.21 -0.32 13.26
C MET A 156 18.38 0.71 14.39
N GLY A 157 17.42 0.76 15.34
CA GLY A 157 17.43 1.74 16.41
C GLY A 157 17.47 3.18 15.88
N GLY A 158 18.28 4.06 16.47
CA GLY A 158 18.37 5.45 16.05
C GLY A 158 18.72 5.66 14.58
N ALA A 159 19.49 4.77 13.95
CA ALA A 159 19.80 4.84 12.52
C ALA A 159 18.55 4.69 11.62
N GLY A 160 17.55 3.91 12.07
CA GLY A 160 16.28 3.76 11.38
C GLY A 160 15.40 5.01 11.37
N LEU A 161 15.67 5.97 12.25
CA LEU A 161 14.94 7.24 12.36
C LEU A 161 15.63 8.42 11.64
N VAL A 162 16.83 8.19 11.07
CA VAL A 162 17.54 9.24 10.34
C VAL A 162 16.75 9.62 9.09
N GLU A 163 16.39 10.89 8.95
CA GLU A 163 15.65 11.39 7.80
C GLU A 163 16.40 11.12 6.50
N GLY A 164 15.68 10.66 5.47
CA GLY A 164 16.26 10.32 4.17
C GLY A 164 16.82 8.89 4.07
N SER A 165 16.96 8.14 5.19
CA SER A 165 17.26 6.71 5.12
C SER A 165 16.12 5.95 4.44
N LEU A 166 16.41 4.80 3.83
CA LEU A 166 15.38 3.92 3.26
C LEU A 166 14.33 3.59 4.32
N ILE A 167 14.77 3.17 5.50
CA ILE A 167 13.90 2.68 6.56
C ILE A 167 12.97 3.78 7.09
N SER A 168 13.48 4.99 7.39
CA SER A 168 12.65 6.09 7.89
C SER A 168 11.60 6.51 6.86
N ARG A 169 11.98 6.53 5.59
CA ARG A 169 11.09 6.88 4.47
C ARG A 169 10.00 5.84 4.28
N GLU A 170 10.37 4.56 4.26
CA GLU A 170 9.42 3.46 4.06
C GLU A 170 8.51 3.25 5.27
N TRP A 171 9.00 3.43 6.49
CA TRP A 171 8.18 3.37 7.71
C TRP A 171 7.02 4.37 7.67
N LEU A 172 7.27 5.61 7.23
CA LEU A 172 6.21 6.60 7.02
C LEU A 172 5.37 6.31 5.77
N GLY A 173 6.02 5.86 4.67
CA GLY A 173 5.37 5.62 3.39
C GLY A 173 4.42 4.41 3.41
N MET A 174 4.83 3.32 4.04
CA MET A 174 4.04 2.07 4.09
C MET A 174 2.74 2.20 4.89
N ARG A 175 2.59 3.26 5.70
CA ARG A 175 1.34 3.50 6.45
C ARG A 175 0.13 3.65 5.53
N ILE A 176 0.32 4.16 4.31
CA ILE A 176 -0.76 4.32 3.32
C ILE A 176 -1.37 2.98 2.91
N GLY A 177 -0.61 1.89 2.93
CA GLY A 177 -1.07 0.56 2.54
C GLY A 177 -2.30 0.06 3.30
N ARG A 178 -2.57 0.59 4.48
CA ARG A 178 -3.76 0.30 5.29
C ARG A 178 -4.95 1.22 5.01
N ILE A 179 -4.76 2.25 4.16
CA ILE A 179 -5.74 3.31 3.91
C ILE A 179 -6.12 3.38 2.43
N GLY A 180 -5.13 3.52 1.53
CA GLY A 180 -5.33 3.65 0.08
C GLY A 180 -5.94 2.40 -0.55
N GLY A 181 -6.65 2.53 -1.66
CA GLY A 181 -7.36 1.42 -2.31
C GLY A 181 -8.52 0.83 -1.49
N GLY A 182 -8.96 1.54 -0.44
CA GLY A 182 -9.93 1.13 0.56
C GLY A 182 -9.25 0.62 1.84
N SER A 183 -9.67 1.18 2.99
CA SER A 183 -9.05 0.88 4.29
C SER A 183 -9.15 -0.59 4.70
N ASP A 184 -8.40 -0.99 5.72
CA ASP A 184 -8.49 -2.33 6.32
C ASP A 184 -9.94 -2.71 6.67
N GLU A 185 -10.73 -1.74 7.15
CA GLU A 185 -12.14 -1.92 7.51
C GLU A 185 -13.01 -2.17 6.27
N VAL A 186 -12.73 -1.47 5.17
CA VAL A 186 -13.43 -1.68 3.89
C VAL A 186 -13.14 -3.07 3.34
N GLN A 187 -11.87 -3.54 3.40
CA GLN A 187 -11.54 -4.90 2.96
C GLN A 187 -12.26 -5.95 3.81
N ARG A 188 -12.26 -5.78 5.14
CA ARG A 188 -13.02 -6.68 6.04
C ARG A 188 -14.51 -6.68 5.75
N GLN A 189 -15.10 -5.53 5.44
CA GLN A 189 -16.51 -5.42 5.09
C GLN A 189 -16.83 -6.15 3.77
N ILE A 190 -15.94 -6.05 2.76
CA ILE A 190 -16.07 -6.80 1.51
C ILE A 190 -16.07 -8.31 1.80
N LEU A 191 -15.09 -8.79 2.55
CA LEU A 191 -14.95 -10.19 2.91
C LEU A 191 -16.15 -10.69 3.73
N ALA A 192 -16.57 -9.92 4.73
CA ALA A 192 -17.73 -10.28 5.56
C ALA A 192 -19.01 -10.46 4.72
N ARG A 193 -19.23 -9.61 3.73
CA ARG A 193 -20.37 -9.74 2.79
C ARG A 193 -20.26 -11.00 1.92
N ILE A 194 -19.08 -11.28 1.38
CA ILE A 194 -18.83 -12.48 0.57
C ILE A 194 -19.10 -13.74 1.40
N MET A 195 -18.69 -13.74 2.68
CA MET A 195 -18.92 -14.83 3.63
C MET A 195 -20.37 -14.91 4.14
N GLY A 196 -21.25 -14.00 3.73
CA GLY A 196 -22.66 -14.00 4.13
C GLY A 196 -22.92 -13.52 5.58
N MET A 197 -21.98 -12.75 6.15
CA MET A 197 -22.10 -12.27 7.56
C MET A 197 -22.76 -10.89 7.68
N THR A 198 -23.00 -10.17 6.58
CA THR A 198 -23.66 -8.83 6.58
C THR A 198 -24.51 -8.62 5.36
#